data_a8634737980aa268ffaf21342978ff67
#
_entry.id   a8634737980aa268ffaf21342978ff67
#
_cell.length_a   1.000
_cell.length_b   1.000
_cell.length_c   1.000
_cell.angle_alpha   90.00
_cell.angle_beta   90.00
_cell.angle_gamma   90.00
#
_symmetry.space_group_name_H-M   'P 1'
#
loop_
_entity.id
_entity.type
_entity.pdbx_description
1 polymer ?
#
loop_
_entity_poly.entity_id
_entity_poly.type
_entity_poly.pdbx_seq_one_letter_code
_entity_poly.pdbx_strand_id
1 'polypeptide(L)'
;MIYDVAVIGAGQAGLAMGFYLKQKRLSFVILDKGSKIGESWKERYDSLKLFTPRSYSSLPGLSLEGEQNIYPTKNEISDYLIGYTNTFSLPIQLNTTITKLAKVDERFILSTNQGEYQSKNVVVATGPFQQPNIPDFSKHLSGEVLQLHSSEYKNSRQLIKGTTVIVGGGNSGAQIAVELSHESEVFLSVGHRLTFLPQDIGNKSIFCWFDKLGIYKANVNSKVGQFIKNRPDPIFGFELKSQLKNRSVILKSRVVSADEKNLFFDDGSSVVVSNVIWSTGFKSDYRWIDIPSVVDEKGALNHQRGVTPVKGLYFLGLPWQSSRGSALLQGVGTDAEYIFKQL
;
A
#
# COMPACT_ATOMS: atom_id res chain seq x y z
N MET A 1 -14.16 -29.12 4.78
CA MET A 1 -13.48 -28.77 6.07
C MET A 1 -13.91 -27.36 6.43
N ILE A 2 -14.21 -27.10 7.72
CA ILE A 2 -14.57 -25.78 8.21
C ILE A 2 -13.38 -25.26 9.03
N TYR A 3 -12.82 -24.12 8.61
CA TYR A 3 -11.72 -23.49 9.36
C TYR A 3 -12.26 -22.65 10.53
N ASP A 4 -11.46 -22.50 11.57
CA ASP A 4 -11.76 -21.51 12.62
C ASP A 4 -11.60 -20.08 12.09
N VAL A 5 -10.58 -19.84 11.21
CA VAL A 5 -10.33 -18.56 10.58
C VAL A 5 -9.89 -18.72 9.13
N ALA A 6 -10.49 -17.97 8.22
CA ALA A 6 -9.95 -17.74 6.88
C ALA A 6 -9.38 -16.32 6.80
N VAL A 7 -8.14 -16.18 6.36
CA VAL A 7 -7.47 -14.90 6.13
C VAL A 7 -7.39 -14.66 4.63
N ILE A 8 -7.84 -13.50 4.15
CA ILE A 8 -7.84 -13.15 2.73
C ILE A 8 -6.72 -12.17 2.45
N GLY A 9 -5.67 -12.63 1.76
CA GLY A 9 -4.45 -11.90 1.45
C GLY A 9 -3.24 -12.38 2.25
N ALA A 10 -2.16 -12.74 1.55
CA ALA A 10 -0.86 -13.16 2.12
C ALA A 10 0.21 -12.05 2.06
N GLY A 11 -0.21 -10.78 2.09
CA GLY A 11 0.67 -9.64 2.33
C GLY A 11 1.06 -9.52 3.80
N GLN A 12 1.78 -8.44 4.17
CA GLN A 12 2.23 -8.21 5.54
C GLN A 12 1.14 -8.34 6.61
N ALA A 13 -0.09 -7.94 6.28
CA ALA A 13 -1.22 -8.00 7.22
C ALA A 13 -1.67 -9.45 7.47
N GLY A 14 -1.89 -10.21 6.40
CA GLY A 14 -2.30 -11.61 6.53
C GLY A 14 -1.24 -12.49 7.18
N LEU A 15 0.04 -12.26 6.86
CA LEU A 15 1.15 -12.99 7.48
C LEU A 15 1.28 -12.67 8.98
N ALA A 16 1.13 -11.39 9.38
CA ALA A 16 1.10 -11.01 10.78
C ALA A 16 -0.06 -11.66 11.53
N MET A 17 -1.25 -11.76 10.90
CA MET A 17 -2.39 -12.48 11.46
C MET A 17 -2.10 -13.97 11.59
N GLY A 18 -1.52 -14.59 10.56
CA GLY A 18 -1.13 -16.01 10.55
C GLY A 18 -0.20 -16.38 11.69
N PHE A 19 0.75 -15.50 12.05
CA PHE A 19 1.64 -15.66 13.19
C PHE A 19 0.84 -15.81 14.50
N TYR A 20 -0.11 -14.93 14.79
CA TYR A 20 -0.91 -15.02 16.01
C TYR A 20 -1.85 -16.24 16.02
N LEU A 21 -2.46 -16.57 14.88
CA LEU A 21 -3.33 -17.76 14.76
C LEU A 21 -2.56 -19.06 15.03
N LYS A 22 -1.33 -19.13 14.54
CA LYS A 22 -0.44 -20.29 14.78
C LYS A 22 -0.16 -20.50 16.26
N GLN A 23 0.01 -19.43 17.04
CA GLN A 23 0.28 -19.51 18.48
C GLN A 23 -0.88 -20.15 19.26
N LYS A 24 -2.14 -19.89 18.88
CA LYS A 24 -3.33 -20.50 19.51
C LYS A 24 -3.73 -21.87 18.95
N ARG A 25 -3.00 -22.40 17.98
CA ARG A 25 -3.32 -23.68 17.32
C ARG A 25 -4.73 -23.73 16.72
N LEU A 26 -5.25 -22.59 16.28
CA LEU A 26 -6.52 -22.53 15.54
C LEU A 26 -6.33 -23.16 14.15
N SER A 27 -7.38 -23.82 13.64
CA SER A 27 -7.39 -24.26 12.26
C SER A 27 -7.62 -23.05 11.36
N PHE A 28 -6.66 -22.71 10.48
CA PHE A 28 -6.80 -21.57 9.60
C PHE A 28 -6.18 -21.81 8.23
N VAL A 29 -6.57 -20.98 7.28
CA VAL A 29 -5.98 -20.90 5.94
C VAL A 29 -5.80 -19.44 5.56
N ILE A 30 -4.72 -19.13 4.84
CA ILE A 30 -4.49 -17.83 4.21
C ILE A 30 -4.65 -18.00 2.71
N LEU A 31 -5.60 -17.26 2.11
CA LEU A 31 -5.94 -17.35 0.69
C LEU A 31 -5.38 -16.11 -0.03
N ASP A 32 -4.58 -16.30 -1.08
CA ASP A 32 -4.00 -15.19 -1.83
C ASP A 32 -4.14 -15.39 -3.33
N LYS A 33 -4.49 -14.31 -4.04
CA LYS A 33 -4.62 -14.30 -5.49
C LYS A 33 -3.28 -14.38 -6.23
N GLY A 34 -2.20 -13.97 -5.57
CA GLY A 34 -0.84 -13.96 -6.12
C GLY A 34 -0.30 -15.35 -6.35
N SER A 35 0.64 -15.45 -7.27
CA SER A 35 1.31 -16.71 -7.61
C SER A 35 2.47 -17.01 -6.65
N LYS A 36 2.96 -16.00 -5.93
CA LYS A 36 4.12 -16.09 -5.02
C LYS A 36 3.94 -15.16 -3.82
N ILE A 37 4.50 -15.57 -2.69
CA ILE A 37 4.62 -14.69 -1.52
C ILE A 37 5.55 -13.52 -1.84
N GLY A 38 5.19 -12.32 -1.35
CA GLY A 38 5.98 -11.10 -1.58
C GLY A 38 5.85 -10.51 -2.98
N GLU A 39 5.05 -11.11 -3.88
CA GLU A 39 4.85 -10.65 -5.26
C GLU A 39 4.45 -9.18 -5.33
N SER A 40 3.55 -8.72 -4.46
CA SER A 40 3.11 -7.33 -4.40
C SER A 40 4.24 -6.31 -4.12
N TRP A 41 5.34 -6.75 -3.50
CA TRP A 41 6.56 -5.98 -3.32
C TRP A 41 7.50 -6.14 -4.51
N LYS A 42 7.73 -7.38 -4.95
CA LYS A 42 8.62 -7.73 -6.07
C LYS A 42 8.23 -6.98 -7.35
N GLU A 43 6.94 -6.84 -7.59
CA GLU A 43 6.39 -6.21 -8.78
C GLU A 43 6.35 -4.66 -8.75
N ARG A 44 6.92 -4.02 -7.74
CA ARG A 44 7.09 -2.56 -7.71
C ARG A 44 8.29 -2.12 -8.55
N TYR A 45 8.43 -0.80 -8.77
CA TYR A 45 9.56 -0.21 -9.52
C TYR A 45 10.91 -0.57 -8.90
N ASP A 46 11.94 -0.66 -9.74
CA ASP A 46 13.22 -1.27 -9.36
C ASP A 46 13.99 -0.45 -8.32
N SER A 47 13.88 0.86 -8.37
CA SER A 47 14.52 1.78 -7.43
C SER A 47 13.83 1.89 -6.07
N LEU A 48 12.71 1.17 -5.84
CA LEU A 48 11.96 1.30 -4.60
C LEU A 48 12.80 0.93 -3.38
N LYS A 49 12.99 1.91 -2.52
CA LYS A 49 13.49 1.75 -1.14
C LYS A 49 12.40 2.17 -0.16
N LEU A 50 12.26 1.44 0.93
CA LEU A 50 11.35 1.85 1.98
C LEU A 50 11.85 3.14 2.62
N PHE A 51 10.92 3.96 3.07
CA PHE A 51 11.25 5.15 3.86
C PHE A 51 11.41 4.85 5.36
N THR A 52 11.13 3.60 5.78
CA THR A 52 11.36 3.08 7.13
C THR A 52 12.61 2.21 7.16
N PRO A 53 13.53 2.36 8.14
CA PRO A 53 14.69 1.50 8.25
C PRO A 53 14.28 0.09 8.70
N ARG A 54 15.22 -0.88 8.65
CA ARG A 54 14.95 -2.28 9.03
C ARG A 54 14.35 -2.43 10.41
N SER A 55 14.84 -1.65 11.38
CA SER A 55 14.30 -1.61 12.76
C SER A 55 12.80 -1.28 12.85
N TYR A 56 12.26 -0.67 11.80
CA TYR A 56 10.84 -0.33 11.65
C TYR A 56 10.18 -1.03 10.45
N SER A 57 10.72 -2.14 9.98
CA SER A 57 10.21 -2.85 8.80
C SER A 57 10.06 -4.35 9.04
N SER A 58 9.76 -4.74 10.28
CA SER A 58 9.61 -6.13 10.71
C SER A 58 8.18 -6.46 11.10
N LEU A 59 7.81 -7.72 10.92
CA LEU A 59 6.56 -8.31 11.41
C LEU A 59 6.75 -8.95 12.80
N PRO A 60 5.67 -9.24 13.55
CA PRO A 60 5.76 -9.89 14.83
C PRO A 60 6.52 -11.24 14.79
N GLY A 61 7.40 -11.47 15.75
CA GLY A 61 8.09 -12.73 15.93
C GLY A 61 9.35 -12.95 15.10
N LEU A 62 9.62 -12.12 14.07
CA LEU A 62 10.83 -12.22 13.25
C LEU A 62 11.31 -10.85 12.86
N SER A 63 12.53 -10.48 13.22
CA SER A 63 13.16 -9.22 12.80
C SER A 63 13.70 -9.33 11.38
N LEU A 64 13.63 -8.22 10.62
CA LEU A 64 14.32 -8.11 9.34
C LEU A 64 15.83 -8.03 9.59
N GLU A 65 16.57 -8.98 9.05
CA GLU A 65 18.02 -9.11 9.23
C GLU A 65 18.80 -7.97 8.57
N GLY A 66 20.04 -7.78 9.04
CA GLY A 66 20.97 -6.77 8.54
C GLY A 66 21.09 -5.55 9.43
N GLU A 67 21.77 -4.54 8.92
CA GLU A 67 22.06 -3.31 9.65
C GLU A 67 20.77 -2.50 9.90
N GLN A 68 20.41 -2.34 11.17
CA GLN A 68 19.07 -1.89 11.58
C GLN A 68 18.70 -0.46 11.14
N ASN A 69 19.71 0.39 10.89
CA ASN A 69 19.52 1.77 10.44
C ASN A 69 19.42 1.90 8.90
N ILE A 70 19.67 0.83 8.13
CA ILE A 70 19.61 0.85 6.67
C ILE A 70 18.17 0.65 6.19
N TYR A 71 17.83 1.32 5.10
CA TYR A 71 16.51 1.31 4.48
C TYR A 71 16.42 0.14 3.48
N PRO A 72 15.53 -0.84 3.69
CA PRO A 72 15.47 -2.02 2.85
C PRO A 72 14.87 -1.70 1.47
N THR A 73 15.30 -2.48 0.48
CA THR A 73 14.73 -2.49 -0.87
C THR A 73 13.45 -3.34 -0.94
N LYS A 74 12.69 -3.19 -2.03
CA LYS A 74 11.52 -4.03 -2.32
C LYS A 74 11.84 -5.53 -2.32
N ASN A 75 13.03 -5.89 -2.84
CA ASN A 75 13.45 -7.28 -2.94
C ASN A 75 13.71 -7.88 -1.56
N GLU A 76 14.43 -7.15 -0.70
CA GLU A 76 14.67 -7.59 0.67
C GLU A 76 13.37 -7.78 1.46
N ILE A 77 12.37 -6.93 1.25
CA ILE A 77 11.04 -7.12 1.87
C ILE A 77 10.33 -8.34 1.28
N SER A 78 10.36 -8.54 -0.03
CA SER A 78 9.79 -9.73 -0.66
C SER A 78 10.42 -11.02 -0.08
N ASP A 79 11.75 -11.08 -0.03
CA ASP A 79 12.49 -12.21 0.48
C ASP A 79 12.23 -12.45 1.99
N TYR A 80 12.12 -11.36 2.75
CA TYR A 80 11.75 -11.40 4.16
C TYR A 80 10.35 -12.02 4.37
N LEU A 81 9.35 -11.65 3.57
CA LEU A 81 8.00 -12.21 3.68
C LEU A 81 7.97 -13.71 3.32
N ILE A 82 8.78 -14.13 2.34
CA ILE A 82 8.97 -15.55 2.01
C ILE A 82 9.60 -16.29 3.20
N GLY A 83 10.69 -15.76 3.75
CA GLY A 83 11.36 -16.29 4.93
C GLY A 83 10.43 -16.39 6.15
N TYR A 84 9.63 -15.34 6.37
CA TYR A 84 8.64 -15.29 7.44
C TYR A 84 7.61 -16.42 7.33
N THR A 85 7.09 -16.64 6.11
CA THR A 85 6.13 -17.73 5.85
C THR A 85 6.73 -19.09 6.17
N ASN A 86 7.97 -19.33 5.76
CA ASN A 86 8.67 -20.59 5.97
C ASN A 86 8.98 -20.81 7.47
N THR A 87 9.50 -19.77 8.14
CA THR A 87 9.84 -19.84 9.58
C THR A 87 8.65 -20.24 10.43
N PHE A 88 7.47 -19.67 10.15
CA PHE A 88 6.27 -19.99 10.91
C PHE A 88 5.41 -21.09 10.29
N SER A 89 5.81 -21.67 9.16
CA SER A 89 5.07 -22.72 8.44
C SER A 89 3.59 -22.35 8.28
N LEU A 90 3.32 -21.19 7.70
CA LEU A 90 1.96 -20.67 7.56
C LEU A 90 1.20 -21.41 6.44
N PRO A 91 -0.06 -21.85 6.68
CA PRO A 91 -0.86 -22.57 5.69
C PRO A 91 -1.43 -21.60 4.65
N ILE A 92 -0.73 -21.41 3.53
CA ILE A 92 -1.10 -20.48 2.46
C ILE A 92 -1.52 -21.24 1.21
N GLN A 93 -2.64 -20.81 0.61
CA GLN A 93 -3.12 -21.22 -0.71
C GLN A 93 -2.97 -20.05 -1.66
N LEU A 94 -2.00 -20.14 -2.57
CA LEU A 94 -1.74 -19.17 -3.63
C LEU A 94 -2.68 -19.41 -4.83
N ASN A 95 -2.67 -18.47 -5.80
CA ASN A 95 -3.54 -18.49 -6.99
C ASN A 95 -5.03 -18.63 -6.65
N THR A 96 -5.43 -18.20 -5.46
CA THR A 96 -6.78 -18.33 -4.94
C THR A 96 -7.45 -16.96 -4.84
N THR A 97 -8.22 -16.61 -5.85
CA THR A 97 -8.96 -15.35 -5.93
C THR A 97 -10.34 -15.51 -5.32
N ILE A 98 -10.64 -14.70 -4.30
CA ILE A 98 -12.00 -14.65 -3.75
C ILE A 98 -12.90 -13.87 -4.72
N THR A 99 -13.97 -14.51 -5.17
CA THR A 99 -14.97 -13.92 -6.06
C THR A 99 -16.20 -13.45 -5.30
N LYS A 100 -16.52 -14.10 -4.17
CA LYS A 100 -17.65 -13.74 -3.30
C LYS A 100 -17.37 -14.15 -1.86
N LEU A 101 -17.73 -13.30 -0.92
CA LEU A 101 -17.79 -13.60 0.51
C LEU A 101 -19.23 -13.39 0.99
N ALA A 102 -19.85 -14.43 1.49
CA ALA A 102 -21.19 -14.38 2.06
C ALA A 102 -21.21 -14.97 3.47
N LYS A 103 -22.21 -14.62 4.26
CA LYS A 103 -22.46 -15.25 5.56
C LYS A 103 -23.78 -16.01 5.50
N VAL A 104 -23.73 -17.30 5.80
CA VAL A 104 -24.89 -18.17 5.88
C VAL A 104 -24.93 -18.75 7.29
N ASP A 105 -25.96 -18.44 8.03
CA ASP A 105 -26.07 -18.75 9.47
C ASP A 105 -24.83 -18.28 10.25
N GLU A 106 -24.17 -19.17 10.95
CA GLU A 106 -22.98 -18.90 11.74
C GLU A 106 -21.65 -19.09 10.97
N ARG A 107 -21.69 -19.22 9.65
CA ARG A 107 -20.51 -19.53 8.82
C ARG A 107 -20.34 -18.54 7.69
N PHE A 108 -19.09 -18.30 7.36
CA PHE A 108 -18.70 -17.55 6.15
C PHE A 108 -18.42 -18.55 5.02
N ILE A 109 -18.97 -18.23 3.85
CA ILE A 109 -18.75 -18.96 2.61
C ILE A 109 -17.89 -18.07 1.71
N LEU A 110 -16.71 -18.58 1.34
CA LEU A 110 -15.76 -17.91 0.46
C LEU A 110 -15.75 -18.64 -0.88
N SER A 111 -16.44 -18.10 -1.87
CA SER A 111 -16.37 -18.61 -3.25
C SER A 111 -15.08 -18.13 -3.90
N THR A 112 -14.36 -19.05 -4.55
CA THR A 112 -13.07 -18.76 -5.19
C THR A 112 -13.01 -19.36 -6.59
N ASN A 113 -11.98 -18.98 -7.36
CA ASN A 113 -11.66 -19.65 -8.64
C ASN A 113 -11.21 -21.12 -8.48
N GLN A 114 -10.94 -21.58 -7.25
CA GLN A 114 -10.46 -22.92 -6.92
C GLN A 114 -11.49 -23.75 -6.12
N GLY A 115 -12.73 -23.30 -6.01
CA GLY A 115 -13.77 -23.93 -5.23
C GLY A 115 -14.20 -23.09 -4.03
N GLU A 116 -14.86 -23.71 -3.07
CA GLU A 116 -15.46 -23.06 -1.91
C GLU A 116 -14.71 -23.38 -0.62
N TYR A 117 -14.51 -22.35 0.21
CA TYR A 117 -13.99 -22.48 1.56
C TYR A 117 -15.05 -22.04 2.57
N GLN A 118 -15.04 -22.68 3.74
CA GLN A 118 -15.96 -22.34 4.84
C GLN A 118 -15.17 -22.04 6.11
N SER A 119 -15.55 -20.99 6.82
CA SER A 119 -14.94 -20.68 8.10
C SER A 119 -15.92 -20.03 9.09
N LYS A 120 -15.55 -20.09 10.39
CA LYS A 120 -16.29 -19.43 11.48
C LYS A 120 -16.00 -17.94 11.52
N ASN A 121 -14.75 -17.55 11.18
CA ASN A 121 -14.30 -16.16 11.18
C ASN A 121 -13.54 -15.86 9.89
N VAL A 122 -13.61 -14.60 9.44
CA VAL A 122 -12.86 -14.12 8.28
C VAL A 122 -12.09 -12.85 8.63
N VAL A 123 -10.82 -12.79 8.24
CA VAL A 123 -9.99 -11.58 8.32
C VAL A 123 -9.65 -11.15 6.91
N VAL A 124 -10.20 -10.02 6.47
CA VAL A 124 -9.91 -9.40 5.17
C VAL A 124 -8.63 -8.58 5.29
N ALA A 125 -7.54 -9.08 4.71
CA ALA A 125 -6.20 -8.51 4.77
C ALA A 125 -5.64 -8.17 3.37
N THR A 126 -6.52 -7.76 2.45
CA THR A 126 -6.21 -7.49 1.03
C THR A 126 -5.40 -6.21 0.78
N GLY A 127 -5.22 -5.39 1.82
CA GLY A 127 -4.48 -4.13 1.75
C GLY A 127 -5.17 -3.04 0.91
N PRO A 128 -4.59 -1.83 0.86
CA PRO A 128 -5.19 -0.68 0.17
C PRO A 128 -4.81 -0.59 -1.32
N PHE A 129 -3.84 -1.37 -1.80
CA PHE A 129 -3.28 -1.25 -3.17
C PHE A 129 -3.95 -2.23 -4.13
N GLN A 130 -5.29 -2.13 -4.29
CA GLN A 130 -6.07 -3.13 -5.03
C GLN A 130 -6.21 -2.82 -6.51
N GLN A 131 -6.67 -1.62 -6.85
CA GLN A 131 -6.86 -1.19 -8.24
C GLN A 131 -6.14 0.14 -8.49
N PRO A 132 -5.38 0.31 -9.60
CA PRO A 132 -4.82 1.59 -9.99
C PRO A 132 -5.88 2.68 -10.08
N ASN A 133 -5.60 3.86 -9.52
CA ASN A 133 -6.48 5.00 -9.63
C ASN A 133 -6.01 5.93 -10.75
N ILE A 134 -6.40 5.66 -11.98
CA ILE A 134 -6.09 6.48 -13.15
C ILE A 134 -7.28 7.41 -13.41
N PRO A 135 -7.07 8.74 -13.61
CA PRO A 135 -8.14 9.68 -13.92
C PRO A 135 -8.83 9.35 -15.24
N ASP A 136 -10.15 9.55 -15.32
CA ASP A 136 -10.92 9.20 -16.52
C ASP A 136 -10.51 9.97 -17.78
N PHE A 137 -10.05 11.21 -17.63
CA PHE A 137 -9.56 12.02 -18.75
C PHE A 137 -8.28 11.47 -19.40
N SER A 138 -7.59 10.52 -18.76
CA SER A 138 -6.44 9.81 -19.36
C SER A 138 -6.79 9.11 -20.68
N LYS A 139 -8.05 8.76 -20.88
CA LYS A 139 -8.59 8.15 -22.11
C LYS A 139 -8.59 9.08 -23.31
N HIS A 140 -8.45 10.39 -23.11
CA HIS A 140 -8.35 11.39 -24.18
C HIS A 140 -6.92 11.53 -24.71
N LEU A 141 -5.93 10.90 -24.06
CA LEU A 141 -4.58 10.82 -24.62
C LEU A 141 -4.54 9.87 -25.81
N SER A 142 -3.82 10.28 -26.85
CA SER A 142 -3.53 9.45 -28.04
C SER A 142 -2.88 8.13 -27.66
N GLY A 143 -3.14 7.06 -28.41
CA GLY A 143 -2.47 5.78 -28.26
C GLY A 143 -0.94 5.82 -28.52
N GLU A 144 -0.41 6.92 -29.04
CA GLU A 144 1.02 7.15 -29.15
C GLU A 144 1.69 7.61 -27.85
N VAL A 145 0.92 8.03 -26.85
CA VAL A 145 1.40 8.40 -25.51
C VAL A 145 1.45 7.14 -24.66
N LEU A 146 2.64 6.78 -24.19
CA LEU A 146 2.80 5.68 -23.24
C LEU A 146 2.23 6.09 -21.88
N GLN A 147 1.29 5.33 -21.39
CA GLN A 147 0.69 5.53 -20.07
C GLN A 147 0.96 4.32 -19.18
N LEU A 148 1.53 4.55 -18.02
CA LEU A 148 1.79 3.52 -17.00
C LEU A 148 1.27 4.01 -15.65
N HIS A 149 0.62 3.14 -14.89
CA HIS A 149 0.44 3.40 -13.47
C HIS A 149 1.73 3.06 -12.70
N SER A 150 1.98 3.71 -11.56
CA SER A 150 3.18 3.46 -10.73
C SER A 150 3.33 2.01 -10.26
N SER A 151 2.29 1.18 -10.34
CA SER A 151 2.36 -0.28 -10.11
C SER A 151 2.87 -1.06 -11.32
N GLU A 152 2.80 -0.50 -12.51
CA GLU A 152 3.22 -1.10 -13.78
C GLU A 152 4.61 -0.62 -14.19
N TYR A 153 4.98 0.58 -13.73
CA TYR A 153 6.31 1.13 -13.95
C TYR A 153 7.36 0.30 -13.20
N LYS A 154 8.43 -0.10 -13.90
CA LYS A 154 9.58 -0.83 -13.36
C LYS A 154 10.84 0.02 -13.38
N ASN A 155 11.19 0.59 -14.52
CA ASN A 155 12.37 1.43 -14.72
C ASN A 155 12.26 2.23 -16.03
N SER A 156 13.22 3.11 -16.29
CA SER A 156 13.28 4.00 -17.46
C SER A 156 13.26 3.29 -18.81
N ARG A 157 13.67 2.02 -18.89
CA ARG A 157 13.71 1.25 -20.14
C ARG A 157 12.34 0.98 -20.76
N GLN A 158 11.27 1.13 -19.96
CA GLN A 158 9.89 1.02 -20.47
C GLN A 158 9.45 2.26 -21.24
N LEU A 159 10.12 3.40 -21.02
CA LEU A 159 9.68 4.68 -21.56
C LEU A 159 10.13 4.86 -23.02
N ILE A 160 9.28 5.52 -23.79
CA ILE A 160 9.65 5.95 -25.14
C ILE A 160 10.39 7.30 -25.08
N LYS A 161 11.21 7.59 -26.08
CA LYS A 161 11.97 8.84 -26.14
C LYS A 161 11.03 10.05 -26.18
N GLY A 162 11.25 11.01 -25.29
CA GLY A 162 10.48 12.26 -25.24
C GLY A 162 10.14 12.68 -23.80
N THR A 163 9.23 13.64 -23.72
CA THR A 163 8.82 14.26 -22.45
C THR A 163 8.07 13.29 -21.55
N THR A 164 8.49 13.20 -20.31
CA THR A 164 7.83 12.37 -19.30
C THR A 164 7.18 13.26 -18.23
N VAL A 165 5.90 13.03 -17.98
CA VAL A 165 5.15 13.66 -16.87
C VAL A 165 4.76 12.59 -15.85
N ILE A 166 5.13 12.81 -14.59
CA ILE A 166 4.68 12.00 -13.46
C ILE A 166 3.55 12.76 -12.77
N VAL A 167 2.40 12.11 -12.61
CA VAL A 167 1.22 12.71 -11.99
C VAL A 167 1.02 12.12 -10.60
N GLY A 168 1.19 12.94 -9.57
CA GLY A 168 1.02 12.57 -8.17
C GLY A 168 2.28 12.79 -7.32
N GLY A 169 2.15 13.58 -6.27
CA GLY A 169 3.24 14.02 -5.37
C GLY A 169 3.43 13.15 -4.11
N GLY A 170 3.01 11.88 -4.13
CA GLY A 170 3.31 10.94 -3.04
C GLY A 170 4.73 10.36 -3.12
N ASN A 171 5.10 9.49 -2.15
CA ASN A 171 6.44 8.91 -2.10
C ASN A 171 6.83 8.14 -3.38
N SER A 172 5.89 7.42 -4.02
CA SER A 172 6.16 6.74 -5.30
C SER A 172 6.49 7.73 -6.42
N GLY A 173 5.65 8.77 -6.60
CA GLY A 173 5.92 9.79 -7.62
C GLY A 173 7.24 10.52 -7.37
N ALA A 174 7.56 10.80 -6.11
CA ALA A 174 8.82 11.43 -5.72
C ALA A 174 10.04 10.57 -6.07
N GLN A 175 10.02 9.28 -5.72
CA GLN A 175 11.14 8.36 -6.01
C GLN A 175 11.32 8.14 -7.50
N ILE A 176 10.22 7.93 -8.25
CA ILE A 176 10.27 7.77 -9.71
C ILE A 176 10.77 9.05 -10.39
N ALA A 177 10.35 10.23 -9.92
CA ALA A 177 10.84 11.50 -10.46
C ALA A 177 12.34 11.69 -10.23
N VAL A 178 12.84 11.32 -9.05
CA VAL A 178 14.28 11.35 -8.76
C VAL A 178 15.04 10.37 -9.66
N GLU A 179 14.57 9.13 -9.79
CA GLU A 179 15.18 8.13 -10.67
C GLU A 179 15.34 8.66 -12.10
N LEU A 180 14.22 9.09 -12.69
CA LEU A 180 14.19 9.53 -14.08
C LEU A 180 14.97 10.84 -14.32
N SER A 181 15.08 11.70 -13.32
CA SER A 181 15.81 12.97 -13.44
C SER A 181 17.32 12.82 -13.65
N HIS A 182 17.87 11.63 -13.46
CA HIS A 182 19.26 11.33 -13.78
C HIS A 182 19.51 11.07 -15.29
N GLU A 183 18.44 10.78 -16.05
CA GLU A 183 18.53 10.41 -17.46
C GLU A 183 17.89 11.47 -18.38
N SER A 184 16.89 12.21 -17.90
CA SER A 184 16.12 13.16 -18.72
C SER A 184 15.46 14.25 -17.85
N GLU A 185 14.98 15.32 -18.51
CA GLU A 185 14.10 16.29 -17.89
C GLU A 185 12.74 15.66 -17.60
N VAL A 186 12.26 15.83 -16.37
CA VAL A 186 11.03 15.22 -15.86
C VAL A 186 10.10 16.29 -15.30
N PHE A 187 8.82 16.24 -15.66
CA PHE A 187 7.78 17.04 -15.04
C PHE A 187 7.08 16.24 -13.95
N LEU A 188 6.92 16.84 -12.76
CA LEU A 188 6.14 16.29 -11.67
C LEU A 188 4.91 17.15 -11.39
N SER A 189 3.73 16.62 -11.67
CA SER A 189 2.46 17.32 -11.41
C SER A 189 1.93 16.97 -10.03
N VAL A 190 1.60 17.98 -9.24
CA VAL A 190 1.08 17.83 -7.89
C VAL A 190 -0.12 18.74 -7.63
N GLY A 191 -1.12 18.21 -6.93
CA GLY A 191 -2.33 18.95 -6.59
C GLY A 191 -2.32 19.60 -5.21
N HIS A 192 -1.18 19.58 -4.50
CA HIS A 192 -1.03 20.14 -3.15
C HIS A 192 0.43 20.52 -2.90
N ARG A 193 0.66 21.34 -1.87
CA ARG A 193 2.02 21.69 -1.47
C ARG A 193 2.78 20.47 -0.97
N LEU A 194 3.98 20.23 -1.52
CA LEU A 194 4.88 19.18 -1.06
C LEU A 194 5.45 19.51 0.32
N THR A 195 5.41 18.55 1.22
CA THR A 195 6.04 18.63 2.53
C THR A 195 7.16 17.61 2.60
N PHE A 196 8.35 18.04 2.98
CA PHE A 196 9.52 17.19 3.09
C PHE A 196 9.90 17.01 4.57
N LEU A 197 10.22 15.78 4.94
CA LEU A 197 10.82 15.45 6.22
C LEU A 197 12.19 14.80 6.01
N PRO A 198 13.18 15.08 6.87
CA PRO A 198 14.44 14.36 6.80
C PRO A 198 14.20 12.86 7.01
N GLN A 199 14.97 12.03 6.35
CA GLN A 199 14.92 10.59 6.57
C GLN A 199 15.62 10.24 7.89
N ASP A 200 16.71 10.95 8.19
CA ASP A 200 17.49 10.80 9.41
C ASP A 200 17.69 12.15 10.11
N ILE A 201 17.77 12.12 11.45
CA ILE A 201 18.16 13.24 12.30
C ILE A 201 19.31 12.76 13.19
N GLY A 202 20.52 13.29 12.96
CA GLY A 202 21.76 12.72 13.50
C GLY A 202 21.96 11.32 12.94
N ASN A 203 22.29 10.36 13.79
CA ASN A 203 22.53 8.96 13.41
C ASN A 203 21.29 8.07 13.57
N LYS A 204 20.08 8.65 13.61
CA LYS A 204 18.84 7.92 13.83
C LYS A 204 17.76 8.32 12.85
N SER A 205 17.02 7.33 12.36
CA SER A 205 15.85 7.60 11.54
C SER A 205 14.83 8.48 12.25
N ILE A 206 14.15 9.36 11.51
CA ILE A 206 13.05 10.18 12.01
C ILE A 206 11.97 9.32 12.70
N PHE A 207 11.80 8.07 12.29
CA PHE A 207 10.85 7.13 12.91
C PHE A 207 11.21 6.81 14.36
N CYS A 208 12.50 6.77 14.70
CA CYS A 208 12.96 6.64 16.08
C CYS A 208 12.49 7.82 16.95
N TRP A 209 12.51 9.02 16.39
CA TRP A 209 12.03 10.22 17.08
C TRP A 209 10.50 10.22 17.18
N PHE A 210 9.79 9.82 16.14
CA PHE A 210 8.33 9.69 16.17
C PHE A 210 7.87 8.66 17.19
N ASP A 211 8.59 7.55 17.35
CA ASP A 211 8.27 6.54 18.37
C ASP A 211 8.52 7.07 19.78
N LYS A 212 9.66 7.70 20.03
CA LYS A 212 9.99 8.33 21.33
C LYS A 212 9.00 9.42 21.76
N LEU A 213 8.49 10.19 20.79
CA LEU A 213 7.49 11.25 21.03
C LEU A 213 6.06 10.72 21.06
N GLY A 214 5.84 9.41 20.88
CA GLY A 214 4.51 8.80 20.83
C GLY A 214 3.69 9.16 19.59
N ILE A 215 4.24 9.92 18.65
CA ILE A 215 3.57 10.37 17.42
C ILE A 215 3.21 9.17 16.56
N TYR A 216 4.09 8.20 16.50
CA TYR A 216 3.93 7.01 15.67
C TYR A 216 2.76 6.12 16.13
N LYS A 217 2.56 6.02 17.45
CA LYS A 217 1.50 5.25 18.10
C LYS A 217 0.22 6.07 18.37
N ALA A 218 0.19 7.33 17.91
CA ALA A 218 -0.96 8.19 18.12
C ALA A 218 -2.23 7.55 17.53
N ASN A 219 -3.21 7.30 18.38
CA ASN A 219 -4.49 6.72 17.97
C ASN A 219 -5.20 7.66 16.98
N VAL A 220 -5.80 7.08 15.94
CA VAL A 220 -6.53 7.80 14.89
C VAL A 220 -7.60 8.76 15.45
N ASN A 221 -8.18 8.46 16.61
CA ASN A 221 -9.18 9.29 17.28
C ASN A 221 -8.59 10.34 18.22
N SER A 222 -7.27 10.34 18.46
CA SER A 222 -6.60 11.38 19.26
C SER A 222 -6.44 12.67 18.47
N LYS A 223 -6.28 13.81 19.16
CA LYS A 223 -6.02 15.12 18.52
C LYS A 223 -4.79 15.07 17.61
N VAL A 224 -3.73 14.39 18.05
CA VAL A 224 -2.49 14.21 17.28
C VAL A 224 -2.73 13.33 16.05
N GLY A 225 -3.42 12.18 16.20
CA GLY A 225 -3.76 11.29 15.10
C GLY A 225 -4.62 11.97 14.04
N GLN A 226 -5.67 12.70 14.46
CA GLN A 226 -6.53 13.48 13.54
C GLN A 226 -5.73 14.58 12.80
N PHE A 227 -4.88 15.29 13.53
CA PHE A 227 -4.04 16.34 12.92
C PHE A 227 -3.12 15.77 11.81
N ILE A 228 -2.52 14.60 12.03
CA ILE A 228 -1.65 13.95 11.04
C ILE A 228 -2.48 13.39 9.88
N LYS A 229 -3.60 12.72 10.18
CA LYS A 229 -4.48 12.08 9.18
C LYS A 229 -5.03 13.08 8.16
N ASN A 230 -5.33 14.31 8.60
CA ASN A 230 -5.93 15.35 7.76
C ASN A 230 -4.89 16.12 6.92
N ARG A 231 -3.64 15.69 6.90
CA ARG A 231 -2.57 16.29 6.08
C ARG A 231 -2.07 15.31 5.02
N PRO A 232 -1.62 15.82 3.87
CA PRO A 232 -0.92 14.98 2.90
C PRO A 232 0.30 14.32 3.54
N ASP A 233 0.57 13.07 3.17
CA ASP A 233 1.75 12.37 3.63
C ASP A 233 3.02 13.11 3.20
N PRO A 234 3.99 13.30 4.11
CA PRO A 234 5.26 13.92 3.75
C PRO A 234 6.09 12.99 2.87
N ILE A 235 6.91 13.59 2.04
CA ILE A 235 7.99 12.91 1.33
C ILE A 235 9.17 12.78 2.30
N PHE A 236 9.65 11.57 2.49
CA PHE A 236 10.83 11.29 3.31
C PHE A 236 12.11 11.39 2.47
N GLY A 237 13.10 12.12 2.98
CA GLY A 237 14.32 12.47 2.26
C GLY A 237 14.21 13.82 1.54
N PHE A 238 15.37 14.29 1.07
CA PHE A 238 15.48 15.59 0.40
C PHE A 238 15.96 15.46 -1.05
N GLU A 239 16.03 14.25 -1.60
CA GLU A 239 16.49 13.97 -2.96
C GLU A 239 15.62 14.72 -3.97
N LEU A 240 14.29 14.55 -3.91
CA LEU A 240 13.38 15.29 -4.79
C LEU A 240 13.51 16.81 -4.60
N LYS A 241 13.65 17.28 -3.36
CA LYS A 241 13.83 18.72 -3.09
C LYS A 241 15.09 19.26 -3.77
N SER A 242 16.17 18.46 -3.80
CA SER A 242 17.40 18.80 -4.52
C SER A 242 17.18 18.86 -6.03
N GLN A 243 16.50 17.86 -6.61
CA GLN A 243 16.21 17.82 -8.05
C GLN A 243 15.29 18.97 -8.50
N LEU A 244 14.32 19.36 -7.66
CA LEU A 244 13.49 20.54 -7.90
C LEU A 244 14.33 21.85 -7.88
N LYS A 245 15.27 21.97 -6.95
CA LYS A 245 16.15 23.13 -6.86
C LYS A 245 17.09 23.24 -8.08
N ASN A 246 17.61 22.13 -8.55
CA ASN A 246 18.50 22.05 -9.71
C ASN A 246 17.75 22.07 -11.04
N ARG A 247 16.41 22.07 -11.03
CA ARG A 247 15.54 22.00 -12.20
C ARG A 247 15.67 20.73 -13.04
N SER A 248 16.25 19.66 -12.52
CA SER A 248 16.23 18.33 -13.15
C SER A 248 14.83 17.70 -13.07
N VAL A 249 14.02 18.11 -12.09
CA VAL A 249 12.59 17.88 -12.01
C VAL A 249 11.88 19.23 -12.03
N ILE A 250 10.94 19.41 -12.98
CA ILE A 250 10.13 20.62 -13.10
C ILE A 250 8.78 20.37 -12.43
N LEU A 251 8.48 21.16 -11.41
CA LEU A 251 7.19 21.08 -10.73
C LEU A 251 6.11 21.73 -11.57
N LYS A 252 5.00 21.03 -11.74
CA LYS A 252 3.77 21.51 -12.36
C LYS A 252 2.61 21.42 -11.37
N SER A 253 1.63 22.25 -11.56
CA SER A 253 0.38 22.21 -10.83
C SER A 253 -0.44 20.94 -11.17
N ARG A 254 -1.64 20.80 -10.65
CA ARG A 254 -2.50 19.63 -10.89
C ARG A 254 -2.87 19.49 -12.36
N VAL A 255 -2.71 18.29 -12.94
CA VAL A 255 -3.33 17.95 -14.24
C VAL A 255 -4.84 17.89 -14.06
N VAL A 256 -5.57 18.61 -14.92
CA VAL A 256 -7.05 18.71 -14.88
C VAL A 256 -7.71 18.09 -16.09
N SER A 257 -7.01 18.01 -17.22
CA SER A 257 -7.52 17.37 -18.45
C SER A 257 -6.38 16.92 -19.35
N ALA A 258 -6.74 16.16 -20.37
CA ALA A 258 -5.83 15.70 -21.42
C ALA A 258 -6.52 15.76 -22.76
N ASP A 259 -5.77 16.00 -23.85
CA ASP A 259 -6.25 15.93 -25.21
C ASP A 259 -5.10 15.60 -26.15
N GLU A 260 -5.27 14.57 -26.97
CA GLU A 260 -4.24 14.05 -27.90
C GLU A 260 -2.91 13.77 -27.16
N LYS A 261 -1.90 14.61 -27.32
CA LYS A 261 -0.58 14.50 -26.68
C LYS A 261 -0.38 15.57 -25.59
N ASN A 262 -1.43 16.30 -25.21
CA ASN A 262 -1.31 17.39 -24.27
C ASN A 262 -1.90 17.02 -22.91
N LEU A 263 -1.17 17.35 -21.84
CA LEU A 263 -1.70 17.45 -20.50
C LEU A 263 -1.90 18.92 -20.15
N PHE A 264 -3.08 19.25 -19.63
CA PHE A 264 -3.45 20.59 -19.19
C PHE A 264 -3.47 20.68 -17.68
N PHE A 265 -2.93 21.77 -17.16
CA PHE A 265 -2.78 21.98 -15.71
C PHE A 265 -3.73 23.08 -15.21
N ASP A 266 -4.04 23.07 -13.92
CA ASP A 266 -4.96 24.03 -13.28
C ASP A 266 -4.42 25.47 -13.25
N ASP A 267 -3.13 25.69 -13.53
CA ASP A 267 -2.53 27.01 -13.74
C ASP A 267 -2.70 27.54 -15.18
N GLY A 268 -3.42 26.84 -16.03
CA GLY A 268 -3.65 27.17 -17.45
C GLY A 268 -2.49 26.78 -18.38
N SER A 269 -1.39 26.24 -17.89
CA SER A 269 -0.29 25.76 -18.73
C SER A 269 -0.59 24.38 -19.30
N SER A 270 0.15 23.99 -20.36
CA SER A 270 0.09 22.65 -20.94
C SER A 270 1.50 22.11 -21.23
N VAL A 271 1.60 20.80 -21.39
CA VAL A 271 2.82 20.09 -21.78
C VAL A 271 2.47 19.02 -22.78
N VAL A 272 3.22 18.98 -23.90
CA VAL A 272 3.17 17.88 -24.87
C VAL A 272 3.96 16.71 -24.30
N VAL A 273 3.34 15.53 -24.20
CA VAL A 273 3.91 14.38 -23.51
C VAL A 273 4.13 13.20 -24.46
N SER A 274 5.17 12.44 -24.18
CA SER A 274 5.40 11.12 -24.75
C SER A 274 5.09 10.01 -23.76
N ASN A 275 5.34 10.27 -22.46
CA ASN A 275 5.10 9.32 -21.38
C ASN A 275 4.34 9.98 -20.23
N VAL A 276 3.39 9.26 -19.67
CA VAL A 276 2.70 9.65 -18.44
C VAL A 276 2.77 8.51 -17.43
N ILE A 277 3.30 8.81 -16.23
CA ILE A 277 3.32 7.87 -15.12
C ILE A 277 2.31 8.34 -14.07
N TRP A 278 1.22 7.58 -13.95
CA TRP A 278 0.15 7.85 -12.99
C TRP A 278 0.55 7.34 -11.60
N SER A 279 1.07 8.21 -10.75
CA SER A 279 1.38 7.96 -9.33
C SER A 279 0.22 8.45 -8.43
N THR A 280 -0.99 8.25 -8.90
CA THR A 280 -2.25 8.80 -8.35
C THR A 280 -2.90 7.90 -7.30
N GLY A 281 -2.15 6.88 -6.86
CA GLY A 281 -2.59 5.95 -5.81
C GLY A 281 -3.54 4.87 -6.31
N PHE A 282 -4.31 4.31 -5.39
CA PHE A 282 -5.14 3.14 -5.64
C PHE A 282 -6.55 3.34 -5.10
N LYS A 283 -7.49 2.58 -5.65
CA LYS A 283 -8.84 2.40 -5.13
C LYS A 283 -8.98 1.01 -4.54
N SER A 284 -9.66 0.91 -3.40
CA SER A 284 -10.06 -0.38 -2.83
C SER A 284 -11.37 -0.83 -3.46
N ASP A 285 -11.52 -2.14 -3.68
CA ASP A 285 -12.75 -2.75 -4.18
C ASP A 285 -13.18 -3.88 -3.24
N TYR A 286 -14.33 -3.72 -2.61
CA TYR A 286 -14.92 -4.67 -1.69
C TYR A 286 -16.29 -5.18 -2.15
N ARG A 287 -16.68 -4.97 -3.43
CA ARG A 287 -17.96 -5.41 -4.01
C ARG A 287 -18.17 -6.93 -3.97
N TRP A 288 -17.07 -7.68 -3.81
CA TRP A 288 -17.12 -9.13 -3.63
C TRP A 288 -17.59 -9.55 -2.22
N ILE A 289 -17.71 -8.62 -1.27
CA ILE A 289 -18.28 -8.86 0.06
C ILE A 289 -19.79 -8.67 -0.03
N ASP A 290 -20.52 -9.79 -0.14
CA ASP A 290 -21.98 -9.84 -0.19
C ASP A 290 -22.54 -10.06 1.23
N ILE A 291 -22.28 -9.11 2.11
CA ILE A 291 -22.73 -9.12 3.49
C ILE A 291 -23.25 -7.73 3.83
N PRO A 292 -24.55 -7.58 4.13
CA PRO A 292 -25.15 -6.30 4.50
C PRO A 292 -24.43 -5.64 5.68
N SER A 293 -24.43 -4.32 5.71
CA SER A 293 -23.85 -3.46 6.76
C SER A 293 -22.32 -3.44 6.85
N VAL A 294 -21.58 -4.16 6.01
CA VAL A 294 -20.11 -4.16 6.00
C VAL A 294 -19.53 -3.09 5.07
N VAL A 295 -20.17 -2.91 3.92
CA VAL A 295 -19.81 -1.90 2.92
C VAL A 295 -21.02 -1.01 2.71
N ASP A 296 -20.85 0.30 2.80
CA ASP A 296 -21.92 1.25 2.55
C ASP A 296 -22.13 1.49 1.04
N GLU A 297 -23.18 2.24 0.70
CA GLU A 297 -23.54 2.57 -0.71
C GLU A 297 -22.41 3.33 -1.44
N LYS A 298 -21.50 3.97 -0.72
CA LYS A 298 -20.35 4.70 -1.27
C LYS A 298 -19.09 3.84 -1.35
N GLY A 299 -19.17 2.54 -0.95
CA GLY A 299 -18.04 1.62 -0.91
C GLY A 299 -17.12 1.79 0.30
N ALA A 300 -17.51 2.58 1.30
CA ALA A 300 -16.75 2.72 2.54
C ALA A 300 -17.04 1.55 3.50
N LEU A 301 -16.00 1.12 4.21
CA LEU A 301 -16.09 0.02 5.14
C LEU A 301 -16.65 0.48 6.50
N ASN A 302 -17.62 -0.26 7.01
CA ASN A 302 -18.17 -0.04 8.34
C ASN A 302 -17.39 -0.87 9.37
N HIS A 303 -16.47 -0.22 10.08
CA HIS A 303 -15.66 -0.89 11.09
C HIS A 303 -15.17 0.08 12.18
N GLN A 304 -14.88 -0.48 13.36
CA GLN A 304 -14.11 0.21 14.38
C GLN A 304 -12.82 -0.56 14.66
N ARG A 305 -11.68 0.01 14.31
CA ARG A 305 -10.36 -0.62 14.42
C ARG A 305 -10.29 -2.02 13.75
N GLY A 306 -10.98 -2.19 12.62
CA GLY A 306 -11.05 -3.46 11.89
C GLY A 306 -12.14 -4.42 12.32
N VAL A 307 -12.79 -4.22 13.46
CA VAL A 307 -13.96 -5.00 13.89
C VAL A 307 -15.21 -4.48 13.19
N THR A 308 -15.93 -5.35 12.49
CA THR A 308 -17.18 -4.98 11.81
C THR A 308 -18.40 -5.23 12.69
N PRO A 309 -19.59 -4.68 12.36
CA PRO A 309 -20.83 -5.04 13.02
C PRO A 309 -21.22 -6.53 12.85
N VAL A 310 -20.66 -7.21 11.86
CA VAL A 310 -20.94 -8.63 11.58
C VAL A 310 -19.96 -9.48 12.40
N LYS A 311 -20.48 -10.18 13.40
CA LYS A 311 -19.70 -11.06 14.26
C LYS A 311 -18.90 -12.06 13.43
N GLY A 312 -17.58 -12.12 13.70
CA GLY A 312 -16.64 -13.01 13.02
C GLY A 312 -16.03 -12.45 11.74
N LEU A 313 -16.39 -11.23 11.31
CA LEU A 313 -15.77 -10.57 10.15
C LEU A 313 -14.92 -9.39 10.58
N TYR A 314 -13.68 -9.38 10.12
CA TYR A 314 -12.68 -8.38 10.49
C TYR A 314 -11.92 -7.87 9.28
N PHE A 315 -11.42 -6.63 9.37
CA PHE A 315 -10.46 -6.04 8.43
C PHE A 315 -9.11 -5.84 9.10
N LEU A 316 -8.03 -6.04 8.33
CA LEU A 316 -6.67 -5.84 8.82
C LEU A 316 -5.77 -5.21 7.74
N GLY A 317 -4.91 -4.27 8.17
CA GLY A 317 -3.99 -3.58 7.28
C GLY A 317 -4.62 -2.44 6.49
N LEU A 318 -5.74 -1.90 6.97
CA LEU A 318 -6.33 -0.69 6.40
C LEU A 318 -5.51 0.56 6.77
N PRO A 319 -5.39 1.54 5.87
CA PRO A 319 -4.81 2.83 6.21
C PRO A 319 -5.55 3.46 7.39
N TRP A 320 -4.81 3.94 8.38
CA TRP A 320 -5.38 4.60 9.55
C TRP A 320 -6.41 3.74 10.32
N GLN A 321 -6.27 2.43 10.31
CA GLN A 321 -7.17 1.52 11.05
C GLN A 321 -7.16 1.81 12.56
N SER A 322 -5.99 2.02 13.16
CA SER A 322 -5.83 2.49 14.54
C SER A 322 -4.82 3.63 14.65
N SER A 323 -3.83 3.67 13.79
CA SER A 323 -2.75 4.64 13.75
C SER A 323 -2.23 4.83 12.32
N ARG A 324 -1.30 5.76 12.10
CA ARG A 324 -0.65 5.93 10.81
C ARG A 324 0.07 4.66 10.33
N GLY A 325 0.58 3.87 11.27
CA GLY A 325 1.33 2.65 10.96
C GLY A 325 0.49 1.45 10.54
N SER A 326 -0.83 1.47 10.70
CA SER A 326 -1.71 0.30 10.57
C SER A 326 -1.57 -0.49 9.26
N ALA A 327 -1.31 0.18 8.13
CA ALA A 327 -1.08 -0.48 6.84
C ALA A 327 0.40 -0.75 6.54
N LEU A 328 1.32 -0.34 7.41
CA LEU A 328 2.76 -0.48 7.23
C LEU A 328 3.29 -1.72 7.97
N LEU A 329 4.44 -2.27 7.53
CA LEU A 329 5.09 -3.43 8.14
C LEU A 329 5.22 -3.30 9.67
N GLN A 330 5.65 -2.16 10.14
CA GLN A 330 5.92 -1.88 11.54
C GLN A 330 4.68 -1.76 12.44
N GLY A 331 3.53 -1.40 11.88
CA GLY A 331 2.33 -1.10 12.67
C GLY A 331 1.24 -2.15 12.57
N VAL A 332 1.23 -2.92 11.48
CA VAL A 332 0.19 -3.92 11.21
C VAL A 332 0.14 -5.01 12.27
N GLY A 333 1.28 -5.35 12.88
CA GLY A 333 1.36 -6.35 13.96
C GLY A 333 0.51 -6.00 15.17
N THR A 334 0.47 -4.72 15.55
CA THR A 334 -0.36 -4.24 16.67
C THR A 334 -1.85 -4.40 16.40
N ASP A 335 -2.28 -4.13 15.16
CA ASP A 335 -3.67 -4.32 14.77
C ASP A 335 -4.02 -5.80 14.59
N ALA A 336 -3.07 -6.62 14.12
CA ALA A 336 -3.23 -8.07 14.04
C ALA A 336 -3.43 -8.69 15.42
N GLU A 337 -2.63 -8.29 16.42
CA GLU A 337 -2.79 -8.73 17.81
C GLU A 337 -4.15 -8.32 18.38
N TYR A 338 -4.59 -7.08 18.08
CA TYR A 338 -5.90 -6.60 18.53
C TYR A 338 -7.04 -7.43 17.95
N ILE A 339 -7.05 -7.67 16.62
CA ILE A 339 -8.05 -8.50 15.95
C ILE A 339 -8.01 -9.93 16.49
N PHE A 340 -6.82 -10.48 16.68
CA PHE A 340 -6.65 -11.82 17.26
C PHE A 340 -7.31 -11.99 18.63
N LYS A 341 -7.31 -10.95 19.47
CA LYS A 341 -7.99 -10.95 20.77
C LYS A 341 -9.53 -10.88 20.68
N GLN A 342 -10.08 -10.60 19.49
CA GLN A 342 -11.52 -10.59 19.22
C GLN A 342 -12.04 -11.92 18.66
N LEU A 343 -11.14 -12.82 18.25
CA LEU A 343 -11.45 -14.19 17.82
C LEU A 343 -11.64 -15.12 19.04
#